data_b7ec8f8118fd5b908b5a55caae53ece4
#
_entry.id   b7ec8f8118fd5b908b5a55caae53ece4
#
_cell.length_a   1.000
_cell.length_b   1.000
_cell.length_c   1.000
_cell.angle_alpha   90.00
_cell.angle_beta   90.00
_cell.angle_gamma   90.00
#
_symmetry.space_group_name_H-M   'P 1'
#
loop_
_entity.id
_entity.type
_entity.pdbx_description
1 polymer ?
#
loop_
_entity_poly.entity_id
_entity_poly.type
_entity_poly.pdbx_seq_one_letter_code
_entity_poly.pdbx_strand_id
1 'polypeptide(L)'
;EEFIDLALHAQKMGLQVILVLEMPSELDLILERCKKMGVRPTLGVRFRLSAESAGHWSGSGGDSSMFGLNISQLMRVVDTLREKGMLDCLRMLHYHQGSQIPNIRAIRQAVTEATRVYVGLVSEGARMGILDLGGGLAVSYDGLKGATEGSSNYGTKEYCADVIEAIGEVTAEAGVPHPDIITESGRAIVAYYSVLVINVLDVNRFEPHRQVALEKDAPSLVRNLWELREESRKGPAKTNHERLQEIY
;
A
#
# COMPACT_ATOMS: atom_id res chain seq x y z
N GLU A 1 5.56 26.33 0.29
CA GLU A 1 4.59 27.39 0.64
C GLU A 1 3.58 27.64 -0.49
N GLU A 2 4.03 27.89 -1.71
CA GLU A 2 3.19 28.22 -2.87
C GLU A 2 2.09 27.18 -3.15
N PHE A 3 2.42 25.89 -3.01
CA PHE A 3 1.45 24.81 -3.17
C PHE A 3 0.34 24.87 -2.13
N ILE A 4 0.68 25.16 -0.87
CA ILE A 4 -0.30 25.33 0.22
C ILE A 4 -1.21 26.53 -0.08
N ASP A 5 -0.63 27.65 -0.52
CA ASP A 5 -1.40 28.83 -0.88
C ASP A 5 -2.37 28.55 -2.03
N LEU A 6 -1.92 27.85 -3.07
CA LEU A 6 -2.78 27.44 -4.17
C LEU A 6 -3.95 26.57 -3.70
N ALA A 7 -3.69 25.60 -2.83
CA ALA A 7 -4.70 24.73 -2.25
C ALA A 7 -5.72 25.51 -1.41
N LEU A 8 -5.25 26.45 -0.58
CA LEU A 8 -6.12 27.31 0.22
C LEU A 8 -6.93 28.29 -0.62
N HIS A 9 -6.37 28.80 -1.73
CA HIS A 9 -7.14 29.61 -2.70
C HIS A 9 -8.23 28.79 -3.38
N ALA A 10 -7.91 27.54 -3.81
CA ALA A 10 -8.88 26.63 -4.36
C ALA A 10 -10.03 26.34 -3.37
N GLN A 11 -9.72 26.16 -2.09
CA GLN A 11 -10.72 26.00 -1.05
C GLN A 11 -11.61 27.26 -0.90
N LYS A 12 -11.04 28.46 -0.97
CA LYS A 12 -11.82 29.72 -1.00
C LYS A 12 -12.77 29.83 -2.19
N MET A 13 -12.40 29.22 -3.31
CA MET A 13 -13.24 29.16 -4.50
C MET A 13 -14.36 28.12 -4.40
N GLY A 14 -14.48 27.42 -3.26
CA GLY A 14 -15.50 26.40 -3.03
C GLY A 14 -15.13 24.98 -3.46
N LEU A 15 -13.89 24.75 -3.85
CA LEU A 15 -13.41 23.41 -4.14
C LEU A 15 -13.17 22.63 -2.84
N GLN A 16 -13.45 21.32 -2.87
CA GLN A 16 -13.10 20.43 -1.77
C GLN A 16 -11.60 20.11 -1.85
N VAL A 17 -10.83 20.67 -0.95
CA VAL A 17 -9.39 20.48 -0.88
C VAL A 17 -9.02 19.95 0.50
N ILE A 18 -8.27 18.87 0.53
CA ILE A 18 -7.74 18.27 1.77
C ILE A 18 -6.21 18.35 1.69
N LEU A 19 -5.59 19.03 2.66
CA LEU A 19 -4.14 19.07 2.80
C LEU A 19 -3.70 17.89 3.66
N VAL A 20 -2.96 16.96 3.07
CA VAL A 20 -2.50 15.74 3.74
C VAL A 20 -1.09 15.94 4.28
N LEU A 21 -0.92 15.77 5.57
CA LEU A 21 0.35 15.86 6.27
C LEU A 21 1.16 14.58 6.07
N GLU A 22 2.33 14.71 5.49
CA GLU A 22 3.35 13.65 5.32
C GLU A 22 4.39 13.70 6.47
N MET A 23 4.66 14.92 6.97
CA MET A 23 5.63 15.18 8.02
C MET A 23 5.04 16.11 9.10
N PRO A 24 5.45 15.98 10.38
CA PRO A 24 4.92 16.84 11.46
C PRO A 24 5.19 18.34 11.24
N SER A 25 6.31 18.69 10.61
CA SER A 25 6.71 20.09 10.35
C SER A 25 5.80 20.82 9.35
N GLU A 26 5.05 20.09 8.54
CA GLU A 26 4.12 20.69 7.58
C GLU A 26 2.92 21.34 8.27
N LEU A 27 2.53 20.85 9.45
CA LEU A 27 1.40 21.40 10.20
C LEU A 27 1.60 22.87 10.53
N ASP A 28 2.74 23.24 11.08
CA ASP A 28 3.02 24.62 11.46
C ASP A 28 3.00 25.55 10.25
N LEU A 29 3.58 25.12 9.14
CA LEU A 29 3.57 25.87 7.89
C LEU A 29 2.14 26.06 7.36
N ILE A 30 1.33 25.00 7.33
CA ILE A 30 -0.07 25.08 6.89
C ILE A 30 -0.85 26.04 7.79
N LEU A 31 -0.72 25.93 9.11
CA LEU A 31 -1.45 26.79 10.05
C LEU A 31 -1.04 28.27 9.94
N GLU A 32 0.25 28.55 9.70
CA GLU A 32 0.72 29.90 9.43
C GLU A 32 0.08 30.49 8.16
N ARG A 33 0.06 29.72 7.06
CA ARG A 33 -0.56 30.13 5.80
C ARG A 33 -2.08 30.34 5.95
N CYS A 34 -2.73 29.42 6.65
CA CYS A 34 -4.17 29.53 6.96
C CYS A 34 -4.50 30.83 7.74
N LYS A 35 -3.68 31.17 8.73
CA LYS A 35 -3.83 32.42 9.49
C LYS A 35 -3.66 33.63 8.60
N LYS A 36 -2.63 33.67 7.75
CA LYS A 36 -2.39 34.79 6.82
C LYS A 36 -3.55 34.97 5.84
N MET A 37 -4.14 33.86 5.38
CA MET A 37 -5.21 33.87 4.37
C MET A 37 -6.62 33.96 4.97
N GLY A 38 -6.79 33.83 6.28
CA GLY A 38 -8.10 33.80 6.95
C GLY A 38 -8.95 32.60 6.54
N VAL A 39 -8.34 31.43 6.40
CA VAL A 39 -9.01 30.18 5.96
C VAL A 39 -8.84 29.12 7.04
N ARG A 40 -9.88 28.35 7.33
CA ARG A 40 -9.75 27.12 8.12
C ARG A 40 -9.51 25.96 7.15
N PRO A 41 -8.42 25.19 7.28
CA PRO A 41 -8.10 24.11 6.35
C PRO A 41 -8.98 22.89 6.59
N THR A 42 -9.13 22.05 5.59
CA THR A 42 -9.47 20.64 5.77
C THR A 42 -8.18 19.83 5.71
N LEU A 43 -7.90 19.10 6.78
CA LEU A 43 -6.65 18.36 6.95
C LEU A 43 -6.86 16.86 6.85
N GLY A 44 -5.89 16.21 6.26
CA GLY A 44 -5.67 14.78 6.35
C GLY A 44 -4.30 14.49 6.96
N VAL A 45 -4.09 13.27 7.40
CA VAL A 45 -2.79 12.77 7.85
C VAL A 45 -2.46 11.48 7.13
N ARG A 46 -1.24 11.36 6.63
CA ARG A 46 -0.75 10.09 6.10
C ARG A 46 -0.14 9.27 7.23
N PHE A 47 -0.78 8.15 7.50
CA PHE A 47 -0.34 7.20 8.52
C PHE A 47 0.63 6.18 7.94
N ARG A 48 1.67 5.87 8.68
CA ARG A 48 2.62 4.81 8.38
C ARG A 48 2.12 3.51 8.97
N LEU A 49 1.76 2.55 8.11
CA LEU A 49 1.39 1.21 8.53
C LEU A 49 2.56 0.49 9.19
N SER A 50 2.27 -0.29 10.23
CA SER A 50 3.26 -1.18 10.87
C SER A 50 3.47 -2.45 10.06
N ALA A 51 2.44 -2.89 9.34
CA ALA A 51 2.54 -4.04 8.44
C ALA A 51 3.57 -3.80 7.33
N GLU A 52 4.41 -4.79 7.09
CA GLU A 52 5.36 -4.75 5.96
C GLU A 52 4.59 -4.59 4.65
N SER A 53 5.09 -3.70 3.79
CA SER A 53 4.50 -3.52 2.47
C SER A 53 4.70 -4.79 1.64
N ALA A 54 3.61 -5.34 1.13
CA ALA A 54 3.66 -6.45 0.19
C ALA A 54 3.81 -5.89 -1.24
N GLY A 55 4.72 -6.47 -2.05
CA GLY A 55 4.90 -6.11 -3.45
C GLY A 55 6.34 -5.68 -3.79
N HIS A 56 6.52 -5.12 -4.97
CA HIS A 56 7.83 -4.78 -5.55
C HIS A 56 8.67 -3.79 -4.71
N TRP A 57 8.04 -3.04 -3.81
CA TRP A 57 8.67 -2.04 -2.94
C TRP A 57 8.58 -2.42 -1.45
N SER A 58 8.66 -3.72 -1.13
CA SER A 58 8.57 -4.22 0.26
C SER A 58 9.54 -3.53 1.23
N GLY A 59 10.72 -3.11 0.78
CA GLY A 59 11.70 -2.39 1.60
C GLY A 59 11.33 -0.95 1.97
N SER A 60 10.23 -0.38 1.45
CA SER A 60 9.79 0.99 1.76
C SER A 60 8.60 1.06 2.73
N GLY A 61 8.14 -0.06 3.24
CA GLY A 61 7.04 -0.16 4.21
C GLY A 61 7.50 -0.42 5.64
N GLY A 62 6.54 -0.55 6.56
CA GLY A 62 6.79 -0.80 7.98
C GLY A 62 7.46 0.38 8.70
N ASP A 63 7.98 0.12 9.89
CA ASP A 63 8.59 1.16 10.75
C ASP A 63 9.82 1.85 10.13
N SER A 64 10.46 1.24 9.14
CA SER A 64 11.58 1.82 8.40
C SER A 64 11.17 2.74 7.25
N SER A 65 9.87 2.84 6.94
CA SER A 65 9.38 3.73 5.89
C SER A 65 9.73 5.19 6.18
N MET A 66 10.19 5.91 5.16
CA MET A 66 10.42 7.35 5.24
C MET A 66 9.11 8.15 5.09
N PHE A 67 8.02 7.51 4.67
CA PHE A 67 6.76 8.15 4.34
C PHE A 67 5.74 8.02 5.46
N GLY A 68 5.02 9.13 5.71
CA GLY A 68 3.92 9.17 6.65
C GLY A 68 4.33 9.25 8.12
N LEU A 69 3.36 9.54 8.96
CA LEU A 69 3.49 9.73 10.40
C LEU A 69 3.39 8.39 11.13
N ASN A 70 4.25 8.15 12.09
CA ASN A 70 4.04 7.11 13.09
C ASN A 70 3.03 7.57 14.15
N ILE A 71 2.59 6.67 15.03
CA ILE A 71 1.59 6.95 16.07
C ILE A 71 1.99 8.15 16.96
N SER A 72 3.26 8.21 17.40
CA SER A 72 3.72 9.31 18.26
C SER A 72 3.68 10.66 17.53
N GLN A 73 4.01 10.68 16.25
CA GLN A 73 3.93 11.90 15.43
C GLN A 73 2.47 12.30 15.16
N LEU A 74 1.60 11.32 14.91
CA LEU A 74 0.17 11.52 14.73
C LEU A 74 -0.46 12.14 15.97
N MET A 75 -0.14 11.61 17.17
CA MET A 75 -0.65 12.15 18.43
C MET A 75 -0.16 13.58 18.66
N ARG A 76 1.08 13.93 18.30
CA ARG A 76 1.53 15.32 18.36
C ARG A 76 0.73 16.26 17.47
N VAL A 77 0.34 15.80 16.27
CA VAL A 77 -0.55 16.57 15.38
C VAL A 77 -1.92 16.79 16.05
N VAL A 78 -2.51 15.74 16.64
CA VAL A 78 -3.78 15.80 17.36
C VAL A 78 -3.70 16.80 18.53
N ASP A 79 -2.65 16.71 19.34
CA ASP A 79 -2.46 17.61 20.50
C ASP A 79 -2.28 19.08 20.05
N THR A 80 -1.45 19.31 19.03
CA THR A 80 -1.26 20.66 18.47
C THR A 80 -2.58 21.26 17.94
N LEU A 81 -3.37 20.46 17.22
CA LEU A 81 -4.67 20.90 16.71
C LEU A 81 -5.68 21.13 17.84
N ARG A 82 -5.66 20.31 18.89
CA ARG A 82 -6.51 20.47 20.09
C ARG A 82 -6.18 21.78 20.84
N GLU A 83 -4.90 22.04 21.09
CA GLU A 83 -4.43 23.26 21.72
C GLU A 83 -4.83 24.54 20.95
N LYS A 84 -4.84 24.45 19.63
CA LYS A 84 -5.22 25.57 18.74
C LYS A 84 -6.74 25.67 18.50
N GLY A 85 -7.56 24.78 19.08
CA GLY A 85 -8.99 24.72 18.82
C GLY A 85 -9.36 24.43 17.38
N MET A 86 -8.56 23.59 16.74
CA MET A 86 -8.67 23.25 15.30
C MET A 86 -8.75 21.73 15.04
N LEU A 87 -9.01 20.91 16.07
CA LEU A 87 -9.09 19.45 15.91
C LEU A 87 -10.23 19.02 14.96
N ASP A 88 -11.26 19.83 14.84
CA ASP A 88 -12.36 19.65 13.89
C ASP A 88 -11.94 19.80 12.42
N CYS A 89 -10.77 20.38 12.17
CA CYS A 89 -10.18 20.45 10.83
C CYS A 89 -9.60 19.12 10.35
N LEU A 90 -9.26 18.19 11.26
CA LEU A 90 -8.76 16.85 10.91
C LEU A 90 -9.93 15.96 10.48
N ARG A 91 -9.97 15.63 9.19
CA ARG A 91 -11.10 14.98 8.53
C ARG A 91 -10.77 13.66 7.85
N MET A 92 -9.51 13.44 7.49
CA MET A 92 -9.10 12.30 6.67
C MET A 92 -7.90 11.58 7.26
N LEU A 93 -7.95 10.26 7.27
CA LEU A 93 -6.78 9.40 7.41
C LEU A 93 -6.44 8.82 6.03
N HIS A 94 -5.20 8.99 5.62
CA HIS A 94 -4.64 8.41 4.41
C HIS A 94 -3.53 7.42 4.76
N TYR A 95 -3.40 6.37 4.00
CA TYR A 95 -2.22 5.52 3.99
C TYR A 95 -1.92 5.02 2.58
N HIS A 96 -0.69 4.60 2.36
CA HIS A 96 -0.30 3.96 1.10
C HIS A 96 0.53 2.72 1.41
N GLN A 97 0.00 1.54 1.09
CA GLN A 97 0.63 0.26 1.44
C GLN A 97 1.78 -0.12 0.49
N GLY A 98 1.76 0.38 -0.75
CA GLY A 98 2.73 0.04 -1.78
C GLY A 98 2.12 -0.01 -3.17
N SER A 99 2.82 -0.62 -4.10
CA SER A 99 2.40 -0.71 -5.51
C SER A 99 2.33 -2.16 -5.95
N GLN A 100 1.33 -2.48 -6.78
CA GLN A 100 1.16 -3.82 -7.35
C GLN A 100 1.08 -4.90 -6.25
N ILE A 101 0.12 -4.77 -5.34
CA ILE A 101 -0.06 -5.66 -4.19
C ILE A 101 -0.77 -6.94 -4.64
N PRO A 102 -0.09 -8.09 -4.71
CA PRO A 102 -0.65 -9.27 -5.38
C PRO A 102 -1.63 -10.05 -4.51
N ASN A 103 -1.64 -9.82 -3.18
CA ASN A 103 -2.39 -10.63 -2.23
C ASN A 103 -3.46 -9.83 -1.50
N ILE A 104 -4.73 -10.25 -1.63
CA ILE A 104 -5.87 -9.62 -0.98
C ILE A 104 -5.77 -9.61 0.55
N ARG A 105 -5.14 -10.63 1.17
CA ARG A 105 -4.96 -10.67 2.62
C ARG A 105 -4.10 -9.53 3.14
N ALA A 106 -3.06 -9.14 2.38
CA ALA A 106 -2.21 -8.02 2.74
C ALA A 106 -3.01 -6.70 2.70
N ILE A 107 -3.89 -6.54 1.71
CA ILE A 107 -4.80 -5.39 1.63
C ILE A 107 -5.74 -5.37 2.84
N ARG A 108 -6.41 -6.48 3.16
CA ARG A 108 -7.31 -6.57 4.32
C ARG A 108 -6.61 -6.22 5.63
N GLN A 109 -5.39 -6.70 5.84
CA GLN A 109 -4.59 -6.38 7.03
C GLN A 109 -4.31 -4.88 7.14
N ALA A 110 -3.89 -4.24 6.05
CA ALA A 110 -3.61 -2.81 6.02
C ALA A 110 -4.87 -1.97 6.25
N VAL A 111 -5.98 -2.32 5.61
CA VAL A 111 -7.29 -1.67 5.82
C VAL A 111 -7.72 -1.78 7.27
N THR A 112 -7.62 -2.97 7.87
CA THR A 112 -7.98 -3.20 9.27
C THR A 112 -7.13 -2.36 10.23
N GLU A 113 -5.81 -2.31 10.02
CA GLU A 113 -4.89 -1.49 10.82
C GLU A 113 -5.23 0.00 10.70
N ALA A 114 -5.36 0.51 9.49
CA ALA A 114 -5.70 1.91 9.24
C ALA A 114 -7.07 2.30 9.83
N THR A 115 -8.06 1.40 9.74
CA THR A 115 -9.39 1.66 10.31
C THR A 115 -9.35 1.72 11.84
N ARG A 116 -8.53 0.93 12.50
CA ARG A 116 -8.32 1.02 13.96
C ARG A 116 -7.70 2.36 14.35
N VAL A 117 -6.74 2.86 13.57
CA VAL A 117 -6.15 4.19 13.79
C VAL A 117 -7.20 5.28 13.55
N TYR A 118 -8.02 5.15 12.49
CA TYR A 118 -9.14 6.07 12.23
C TYR A 118 -10.11 6.13 13.40
N VAL A 119 -10.53 5.01 13.94
CA VAL A 119 -11.39 4.91 15.14
C VAL A 119 -10.72 5.56 16.34
N GLY A 120 -9.41 5.36 16.52
CA GLY A 120 -8.63 6.03 17.57
C GLY A 120 -8.68 7.55 17.45
N LEU A 121 -8.53 8.09 16.23
CA LEU A 121 -8.65 9.54 16.00
C LEU A 121 -10.05 10.09 16.29
N VAL A 122 -11.11 9.33 15.97
CA VAL A 122 -12.48 9.68 16.36
C VAL A 122 -12.62 9.73 17.88
N SER A 123 -12.05 8.74 18.58
CA SER A 123 -12.08 8.66 20.05
C SER A 123 -11.32 9.83 20.70
N GLU A 124 -10.26 10.34 20.05
CA GLU A 124 -9.54 11.54 20.47
C GLU A 124 -10.33 12.84 20.21
N GLY A 125 -11.48 12.77 19.60
CA GLY A 125 -12.37 13.92 19.33
C GLY A 125 -12.13 14.59 17.97
N ALA A 126 -11.33 14.00 17.08
CA ALA A 126 -11.20 14.47 15.72
C ALA A 126 -12.50 14.24 14.93
N ARG A 127 -12.87 15.20 14.11
CA ARG A 127 -14.10 15.14 13.31
C ARG A 127 -13.89 14.36 12.00
N MET A 128 -13.36 13.15 12.15
CA MET A 128 -13.08 12.29 11.01
C MET A 128 -14.31 12.02 10.15
N GLY A 129 -14.11 11.67 8.89
CA GLY A 129 -15.20 11.33 7.97
C GLY A 129 -14.73 10.59 6.74
N ILE A 130 -13.42 10.60 6.46
CA ILE A 130 -12.83 10.06 5.24
C ILE A 130 -11.68 9.12 5.58
N LEU A 131 -11.66 7.96 4.92
CA LEU A 131 -10.54 7.02 4.93
C LEU A 131 -10.05 6.83 3.49
N ASP A 132 -8.85 7.32 3.21
CA ASP A 132 -8.20 7.17 1.91
C ASP A 132 -7.21 5.99 1.98
N LEU A 133 -7.50 4.97 1.22
CA LEU A 133 -6.78 3.69 1.20
C LEU A 133 -5.51 3.74 0.33
N GLY A 134 -5.23 4.89 -0.29
CA GLY A 134 -4.16 5.05 -1.24
C GLY A 134 -4.33 4.18 -2.48
N GLY A 135 -3.20 3.86 -3.11
CA GLY A 135 -3.15 2.98 -4.27
C GLY A 135 -2.67 1.57 -3.94
N GLY A 136 -2.22 0.89 -4.97
CA GLY A 136 -1.62 -0.44 -4.84
C GLY A 136 -2.45 -1.57 -5.43
N LEU A 137 -3.68 -1.30 -5.88
CA LEU A 137 -4.51 -2.29 -6.58
C LEU A 137 -3.72 -2.91 -7.74
N ALA A 138 -3.50 -4.23 -7.68
CA ALA A 138 -2.68 -4.94 -8.64
C ALA A 138 -3.42 -5.21 -9.95
N VAL A 139 -2.63 -5.26 -11.02
CA VAL A 139 -3.06 -5.63 -12.36
C VAL A 139 -2.35 -6.91 -12.77
N SER A 140 -3.07 -7.84 -13.38
CA SER A 140 -2.48 -9.07 -13.91
C SER A 140 -1.87 -8.80 -15.29
N TYR A 141 -0.56 -8.58 -15.35
CA TYR A 141 0.18 -8.36 -16.60
C TYR A 141 0.48 -9.65 -17.37
N ASP A 142 0.62 -10.75 -16.67
CA ASP A 142 0.93 -12.07 -17.23
C ASP A 142 -0.31 -12.91 -17.56
N GLY A 143 -1.50 -12.40 -17.24
CA GLY A 143 -2.76 -13.12 -17.43
C GLY A 143 -2.96 -14.31 -16.49
N LEU A 144 -2.06 -14.52 -15.54
CA LEU A 144 -2.16 -15.59 -14.56
C LEU A 144 -3.00 -15.12 -13.35
N LYS A 145 -3.57 -16.09 -12.64
CA LYS A 145 -4.21 -15.85 -11.34
C LYS A 145 -3.29 -16.37 -10.25
N GLY A 146 -2.75 -15.48 -9.44
CA GLY A 146 -1.85 -15.86 -8.35
C GLY A 146 -1.29 -14.64 -7.62
N ALA A 147 -0.58 -14.86 -6.52
CA ALA A 147 0.04 -13.80 -5.74
C ALA A 147 1.51 -13.58 -6.14
N THR A 148 1.78 -13.43 -7.44
CA THR A 148 3.12 -13.13 -7.97
C THR A 148 3.24 -11.65 -8.34
N GLU A 149 4.45 -11.16 -8.56
CA GLU A 149 4.71 -9.75 -8.91
C GLU A 149 3.96 -9.29 -10.18
N GLY A 150 3.73 -10.19 -11.13
CA GLY A 150 3.04 -9.91 -12.40
C GLY A 150 1.54 -10.17 -12.38
N SER A 151 0.97 -10.64 -11.27
CA SER A 151 -0.44 -11.04 -11.18
C SER A 151 -1.09 -10.63 -9.85
N SER A 152 -2.36 -10.97 -9.67
CA SER A 152 -3.08 -10.82 -8.40
C SER A 152 -3.95 -12.05 -8.14
N ASN A 153 -4.14 -12.38 -6.86
CA ASN A 153 -5.03 -13.47 -6.44
C ASN A 153 -6.49 -13.01 -6.23
N TYR A 154 -6.82 -11.78 -6.62
CA TYR A 154 -8.14 -11.17 -6.44
C TYR A 154 -8.56 -10.36 -7.65
N GLY A 155 -9.86 -10.14 -7.78
CA GLY A 155 -10.45 -9.21 -8.73
C GLY A 155 -11.01 -7.96 -8.05
N THR A 156 -11.48 -6.98 -8.86
CA THR A 156 -12.02 -5.71 -8.34
C THR A 156 -13.21 -5.92 -7.40
N LYS A 157 -14.10 -6.89 -7.68
CA LYS A 157 -15.25 -7.18 -6.81
C LYS A 157 -14.81 -7.68 -5.44
N GLU A 158 -13.84 -8.59 -5.40
CA GLU A 158 -13.28 -9.13 -4.16
C GLU A 158 -12.58 -8.04 -3.36
N TYR A 159 -11.79 -7.19 -4.04
CA TYR A 159 -11.18 -6.01 -3.42
C TYR A 159 -12.22 -5.12 -2.74
N CYS A 160 -13.27 -4.72 -3.46
CA CYS A 160 -14.31 -3.85 -2.89
C CYS A 160 -15.03 -4.51 -1.72
N ALA A 161 -15.36 -5.79 -1.83
CA ALA A 161 -16.05 -6.53 -0.77
C ALA A 161 -15.20 -6.62 0.49
N ASP A 162 -13.94 -7.03 0.37
CA ASP A 162 -12.99 -7.16 1.49
C ASP A 162 -12.73 -5.82 2.18
N VAL A 163 -12.56 -4.75 1.41
CA VAL A 163 -12.36 -3.40 1.95
C VAL A 163 -13.56 -2.94 2.77
N ILE A 164 -14.77 -3.04 2.20
CA ILE A 164 -16.00 -2.59 2.87
C ILE A 164 -16.26 -3.43 4.13
N GLU A 165 -16.07 -4.75 4.05
CA GLU A 165 -16.25 -5.66 5.18
C GLU A 165 -15.26 -5.34 6.30
N ALA A 166 -13.96 -5.20 5.99
CA ALA A 166 -12.92 -4.91 6.98
C ALA A 166 -13.15 -3.58 7.71
N ILE A 167 -13.57 -2.54 6.98
CA ILE A 167 -13.90 -1.24 7.59
C ILE A 167 -15.17 -1.38 8.43
N GLY A 168 -16.19 -2.05 7.91
CA GLY A 168 -17.46 -2.25 8.60
C GLY A 168 -17.33 -3.01 9.91
N GLU A 169 -16.51 -4.08 9.95
CA GLU A 169 -16.24 -4.85 11.18
C GLU A 169 -15.65 -3.94 12.27
N VAL A 170 -14.57 -3.20 11.97
CA VAL A 170 -13.87 -2.37 12.96
C VAL A 170 -14.72 -1.18 13.42
N THR A 171 -15.42 -0.51 12.49
CA THR A 171 -16.25 0.65 12.84
C THR A 171 -17.50 0.23 13.62
N ALA A 172 -18.12 -0.89 13.30
CA ALA A 172 -19.28 -1.41 14.02
C ALA A 172 -18.91 -1.82 15.45
N GLU A 173 -17.76 -2.52 15.62
CA GLU A 173 -17.27 -2.89 16.96
C GLU A 173 -17.05 -1.67 17.86
N ALA A 174 -16.54 -0.58 17.27
CA ALA A 174 -16.27 0.68 17.98
C ALA A 174 -17.48 1.61 18.12
N GLY A 175 -18.60 1.32 17.47
CA GLY A 175 -19.77 2.20 17.42
C GLY A 175 -19.51 3.53 16.68
N VAL A 176 -18.56 3.55 15.74
CA VAL A 176 -18.18 4.71 14.93
C VAL A 176 -18.88 4.62 13.57
N PRO A 177 -19.41 5.74 13.02
CA PRO A 177 -19.97 5.74 11.66
C PRO A 177 -18.95 5.32 10.62
N HIS A 178 -19.42 4.58 9.61
CA HIS A 178 -18.59 4.18 8.47
C HIS A 178 -18.08 5.43 7.73
N PRO A 179 -16.77 5.54 7.44
CA PRO A 179 -16.23 6.68 6.68
C PRO A 179 -16.60 6.63 5.21
N ASP A 180 -16.52 7.76 4.52
CA ASP A 180 -16.40 7.82 3.09
C ASP A 180 -15.04 7.23 2.68
N ILE A 181 -15.03 6.39 1.65
CA ILE A 181 -13.82 5.69 1.19
C ILE A 181 -13.28 6.36 -0.07
N ILE A 182 -12.00 6.68 -0.06
CA ILE A 182 -11.25 7.10 -1.24
C ILE A 182 -10.26 5.99 -1.63
N THR A 183 -10.08 5.76 -2.93
CA THR A 183 -9.06 4.87 -3.49
C THR A 183 -8.30 5.55 -4.61
N GLU A 184 -6.99 5.38 -4.64
CA GLU A 184 -6.09 5.92 -5.68
C GLU A 184 -5.71 4.81 -6.67
N SER A 185 -6.65 4.33 -7.44
CA SER A 185 -6.51 3.15 -8.31
C SER A 185 -5.90 3.45 -9.69
N GLY A 186 -4.95 4.36 -9.80
CA GLY A 186 -4.38 4.85 -11.07
C GLY A 186 -3.87 3.73 -11.97
N ARG A 187 -3.05 2.80 -11.44
CA ARG A 187 -2.54 1.65 -12.18
C ARG A 187 -3.67 0.81 -12.79
N ALA A 188 -4.67 0.46 -12.01
CA ALA A 188 -5.79 -0.36 -12.46
C ALA A 188 -6.60 0.28 -13.58
N ILE A 189 -6.65 1.61 -13.62
CA ILE A 189 -7.38 2.37 -14.66
C ILE A 189 -6.57 2.46 -15.95
N VAL A 190 -5.25 2.68 -15.89
CA VAL A 190 -4.45 3.05 -17.07
C VAL A 190 -3.42 1.98 -17.48
N ALA A 191 -3.29 0.87 -16.77
CA ALA A 191 -2.24 -0.12 -17.03
C ALA A 191 -2.26 -0.69 -18.45
N TYR A 192 -3.43 -0.82 -19.06
CA TYR A 192 -3.61 -1.36 -20.40
C TYR A 192 -3.75 -0.29 -21.48
N TYR A 193 -3.45 0.97 -21.16
CA TYR A 193 -3.58 2.08 -22.10
C TYR A 193 -2.64 1.96 -23.30
N SER A 194 -1.43 1.41 -23.08
CA SER A 194 -0.44 1.21 -24.13
C SER A 194 0.32 -0.09 -23.93
N VAL A 195 0.74 -0.69 -25.04
CA VAL A 195 1.54 -1.93 -25.07
C VAL A 195 2.77 -1.68 -25.92
N LEU A 196 3.94 -2.03 -25.39
CA LEU A 196 5.19 -2.05 -26.15
C LEU A 196 5.46 -3.48 -26.62
N VAL A 197 5.51 -3.69 -27.92
CA VAL A 197 5.86 -4.96 -28.53
C VAL A 197 7.31 -4.88 -29.00
N ILE A 198 8.14 -5.81 -28.53
CA ILE A 198 9.56 -5.90 -28.88
C ILE A 198 9.91 -7.31 -29.35
N ASN A 199 10.93 -7.41 -30.20
CA ASN A 199 11.52 -8.69 -30.52
C ASN A 199 12.60 -9.05 -29.50
N VAL A 200 12.65 -10.31 -29.07
CA VAL A 200 13.77 -10.84 -28.32
C VAL A 200 14.95 -11.00 -29.27
N LEU A 201 16.02 -10.22 -29.05
CA LEU A 201 17.21 -10.23 -29.88
C LEU A 201 18.15 -11.36 -29.51
N ASP A 202 18.27 -11.64 -28.21
CA ASP A 202 19.12 -12.71 -27.67
C ASP A 202 18.67 -13.11 -26.28
N VAL A 203 19.09 -14.28 -25.83
CA VAL A 203 18.79 -14.82 -24.50
C VAL A 203 20.09 -15.31 -23.87
N ASN A 204 20.45 -14.74 -22.73
CA ASN A 204 21.57 -15.25 -21.94
C ASN A 204 21.14 -16.54 -21.24
N ARG A 205 21.77 -17.66 -21.62
CA ARG A 205 21.50 -18.98 -21.03
C ARG A 205 22.71 -19.44 -20.25
N PHE A 206 22.50 -19.84 -19.02
CA PHE A 206 23.49 -20.59 -18.26
C PHE A 206 23.44 -22.04 -18.71
N GLU A 207 24.21 -22.37 -19.76
CA GLU A 207 24.36 -23.77 -20.18
C GLU A 207 25.55 -24.36 -19.42
N PRO A 208 25.37 -25.49 -18.72
CA PRO A 208 26.50 -26.12 -18.06
C PRO A 208 27.45 -26.70 -19.15
N HIS A 209 28.68 -26.23 -19.15
CA HIS A 209 29.73 -26.71 -20.07
C HIS A 209 30.05 -28.19 -19.88
N ARG A 210 29.56 -28.84 -18.84
CA ARG A 210 29.76 -30.26 -18.52
C ARG A 210 28.50 -30.88 -17.94
N GLN A 211 28.14 -32.06 -18.37
CA GLN A 211 27.21 -32.90 -17.64
C GLN A 211 27.90 -33.34 -16.36
N VAL A 212 27.45 -32.80 -15.22
CA VAL A 212 27.92 -33.20 -13.89
C VAL A 212 27.17 -34.49 -13.53
N ALA A 213 27.86 -35.55 -13.24
CA ALA A 213 27.26 -36.76 -12.67
C ALA A 213 27.12 -36.56 -11.14
N LEU A 214 26.02 -37.04 -10.58
CA LEU A 214 25.82 -36.99 -9.12
C LEU A 214 26.78 -37.99 -8.47
N GLU A 215 27.64 -37.51 -7.59
CA GLU A 215 28.53 -38.36 -6.78
C GLU A 215 27.74 -39.11 -5.71
N LYS A 216 28.21 -40.31 -5.32
CA LYS A 216 27.51 -41.19 -4.36
C LYS A 216 27.37 -40.56 -2.95
N ASP A 217 28.28 -39.67 -2.59
CA ASP A 217 28.40 -38.99 -1.30
C ASP A 217 28.04 -37.49 -1.38
N ALA A 218 27.39 -37.10 -2.47
CA ALA A 218 26.95 -35.69 -2.64
C ALA A 218 26.09 -35.23 -1.45
N PRO A 219 26.24 -33.97 -0.98
CA PRO A 219 25.40 -33.37 0.05
C PRO A 219 23.91 -33.47 -0.28
N SER A 220 23.07 -33.55 0.73
CA SER A 220 21.61 -33.68 0.56
C SER A 220 21.02 -32.59 -0.33
N LEU A 221 21.46 -31.33 -0.17
CA LEU A 221 21.04 -30.21 -1.01
C LEU A 221 21.33 -30.47 -2.50
N VAL A 222 22.52 -30.98 -2.83
CA VAL A 222 22.91 -31.28 -4.21
C VAL A 222 22.08 -32.41 -4.78
N ARG A 223 21.75 -33.43 -3.99
CA ARG A 223 20.86 -34.53 -4.38
C ARG A 223 19.46 -34.03 -4.70
N ASN A 224 18.90 -33.19 -3.79
CA ASN A 224 17.56 -32.62 -3.96
C ASN A 224 17.47 -31.77 -5.24
N LEU A 225 18.50 -30.95 -5.51
CA LEU A 225 18.57 -30.15 -6.74
C LEU A 225 18.72 -31.04 -8.00
N TRP A 226 19.43 -32.12 -7.88
CA TRP A 226 19.59 -33.10 -9.00
C TRP A 226 18.26 -33.81 -9.31
N GLU A 227 17.56 -34.27 -8.28
CA GLU A 227 16.24 -34.89 -8.42
C GLU A 227 15.25 -33.92 -9.05
N LEU A 228 15.21 -32.67 -8.56
CA LEU A 228 14.38 -31.63 -9.14
C LEU A 228 14.68 -31.35 -10.61
N ARG A 229 15.98 -31.35 -10.99
CA ARG A 229 16.40 -31.20 -12.39
C ARG A 229 15.89 -32.35 -13.27
N GLU A 230 15.97 -33.57 -12.78
CA GLU A 230 15.49 -34.75 -13.55
C GLU A 230 13.95 -34.77 -13.64
N GLU A 231 13.25 -34.36 -12.59
CA GLU A 231 11.79 -34.16 -12.58
C GLU A 231 11.37 -33.06 -13.55
N SER A 232 12.12 -31.93 -13.57
CA SER A 232 11.81 -30.79 -14.44
C SER A 232 11.86 -31.10 -15.93
N ARG A 233 12.63 -32.10 -16.30
CA ARG A 233 12.68 -32.59 -17.68
C ARG A 233 11.44 -33.38 -18.08
N LYS A 234 10.63 -33.82 -17.10
CA LYS A 234 9.48 -34.73 -17.31
C LYS A 234 8.12 -34.09 -17.05
N GLY A 235 8.08 -32.89 -16.43
CA GLY A 235 6.85 -32.29 -15.97
C GLY A 235 6.67 -30.80 -16.34
N PRO A 236 5.49 -30.21 -16.12
CA PRO A 236 5.24 -28.81 -16.43
C PRO A 236 6.05 -27.87 -15.51
N ALA A 237 6.60 -26.80 -16.09
CA ALA A 237 7.53 -25.86 -15.46
C ALA A 237 7.03 -25.20 -14.15
N LYS A 238 5.71 -25.11 -13.95
CA LYS A 238 5.10 -24.42 -12.81
C LYS A 238 5.36 -25.11 -11.47
N THR A 239 5.24 -26.43 -11.42
CA THR A 239 5.46 -27.24 -10.20
C THR A 239 6.93 -27.21 -9.74
N ASN A 240 7.84 -27.00 -10.66
CA ASN A 240 9.28 -27.01 -10.40
C ASN A 240 9.76 -25.67 -9.80
N HIS A 241 9.10 -24.57 -10.11
CA HIS A 241 9.44 -23.24 -9.56
C HIS A 241 9.08 -23.13 -8.06
N GLU A 242 7.92 -23.65 -7.66
CA GLU A 242 7.49 -23.67 -6.26
C GLU A 242 8.43 -24.52 -5.40
N ARG A 243 8.84 -25.69 -5.90
CA ARG A 243 9.81 -26.58 -5.22
C ARG A 243 11.24 -26.01 -5.15
N LEU A 244 11.67 -25.23 -6.15
CA LEU A 244 12.95 -24.54 -6.10
C LEU A 244 12.99 -23.50 -4.99
N GLN A 245 11.88 -22.80 -4.73
CA GLN A 245 11.78 -21.83 -3.65
C GLN A 245 11.77 -22.48 -2.26
N GLU A 246 11.32 -23.74 -2.13
CA GLU A 246 11.36 -24.48 -0.87
C GLU A 246 12.78 -25.01 -0.53
N ILE A 247 13.67 -25.14 -1.52
CA ILE A 247 15.04 -25.67 -1.35
C ILE A 247 16.05 -24.54 -1.10
N TYR A 248 15.73 -23.30 -1.46
CA TYR A 248 16.55 -22.10 -1.25
C TYR A 248 16.13 -21.33 0.00
#